data_848c0b459542d314b6d1fbfab4fbbdd2
#
_entry.id   848c0b459542d314b6d1fbfab4fbbdd2
#
_cell.length_a   1.000
_cell.length_b   1.000
_cell.length_c   1.000
_cell.angle_alpha   90.00
_cell.angle_beta   90.00
_cell.angle_gamma   90.00
#
_symmetry.space_group_name_H-M   'P 1'
#
loop_
_entity.id
_entity.type
_entity.pdbx_description
1 polymer ?
#
loop_
_entity_poly.entity_id
_entity_poly.type
_entity_poly.pdbx_seq_one_letter_code
_entity_poly.pdbx_strand_id
1 'polypeptide(L)'
;MSESCLFYDSMTEQYFQSSIAAFMYAILQLNRQLVFDGWVSVDDLCELLAIPHIDGAELIGWESPHSCAWIDAHIERTTTDDGLEVSVIVYDTKPVNYDPDLCYVNAK
;
A
#
# COMPACT_ATOMS: atom_id res chain seq x y z
N MET A 1 10.30 -1.03 -21.59
CA MET A 1 11.23 -0.90 -20.47
C MET A 1 10.69 0.08 -19.45
N SER A 2 10.65 -0.29 -18.20
CA SER A 2 10.19 0.63 -17.16
C SER A 2 11.30 1.59 -16.79
N GLU A 3 10.90 2.81 -16.48
CA GLU A 3 11.84 3.79 -15.96
C GLU A 3 11.75 3.81 -14.45
N SER A 4 12.91 3.84 -13.82
CA SER A 4 12.99 3.96 -12.38
C SER A 4 12.82 5.42 -11.99
N CYS A 5 11.95 5.66 -11.02
CA CYS A 5 11.65 6.99 -10.51
C CYS A 5 11.79 6.98 -9.00
N LEU A 6 11.93 8.18 -8.44
CA LEU A 6 11.90 8.32 -6.99
C LEU A 6 10.45 8.36 -6.54
N PHE A 7 10.09 7.46 -5.64
CA PHE A 7 8.78 7.37 -5.06
C PHE A 7 8.84 7.74 -3.59
N TYR A 8 7.72 8.26 -3.08
CA TYR A 8 7.53 8.46 -1.65
C TYR A 8 6.22 7.81 -1.26
N ASP A 9 6.28 6.87 -0.32
CA ASP A 9 5.08 6.22 0.18
C ASP A 9 4.55 7.00 1.37
N SER A 10 3.37 7.63 1.21
CA SER A 10 2.81 8.48 2.26
C SER A 10 2.39 7.68 3.50
N MET A 11 2.10 6.40 3.34
CA MET A 11 1.66 5.56 4.45
C MET A 11 2.82 5.22 5.39
N THR A 12 3.97 4.83 4.84
CA THR A 12 5.13 4.43 5.63
C THR A 12 6.19 5.52 5.73
N GLU A 13 6.00 6.62 4.98
CA GLU A 13 6.90 7.76 4.99
C GLU A 13 8.32 7.37 4.57
N GLN A 14 8.41 6.61 3.49
CA GLN A 14 9.69 6.14 2.97
C GLN A 14 9.89 6.55 1.52
N TYR A 15 11.13 6.92 1.19
CA TYR A 15 11.53 7.15 -0.19
C TYR A 15 12.14 5.87 -0.74
N PHE A 16 11.87 5.59 -2.01
CA PHE A 16 12.43 4.40 -2.66
C PHE A 16 12.38 4.57 -4.17
N GLN A 17 13.19 3.77 -4.86
CA GLN A 17 13.21 3.75 -6.32
C GLN A 17 12.24 2.69 -6.81
N SER A 18 11.40 3.06 -7.77
CA SER A 18 10.44 2.13 -8.34
C SER A 18 9.98 2.63 -9.71
N SER A 19 8.92 2.04 -10.23
CA SER A 19 8.32 2.42 -11.50
C SER A 19 6.81 2.43 -11.36
N ILE A 20 6.15 3.12 -12.28
CA ILE A 20 4.68 3.14 -12.31
C ILE A 20 4.14 1.71 -12.46
N ALA A 21 4.78 0.92 -13.33
CA ALA A 21 4.34 -0.46 -13.54
C ALA A 21 4.47 -1.28 -12.27
N ALA A 22 5.56 -1.11 -11.52
CA ALA A 22 5.74 -1.85 -10.26
C ALA A 22 4.72 -1.42 -9.22
N PHE A 23 4.42 -0.12 -9.14
CA PHE A 23 3.39 0.38 -8.24
C PHE A 23 2.02 -0.21 -8.59
N MET A 24 1.64 -0.17 -9.86
CA MET A 24 0.34 -0.70 -10.29
C MET A 24 0.23 -2.18 -10.00
N TYR A 25 1.30 -2.93 -10.23
CA TYR A 25 1.32 -4.36 -9.92
C TYR A 25 1.15 -4.60 -8.43
N ALA A 26 1.84 -3.81 -7.60
CA ALA A 26 1.75 -3.97 -6.15
C ALA A 26 0.32 -3.74 -5.66
N ILE A 27 -0.33 -2.67 -6.15
CA ILE A 27 -1.71 -2.37 -5.74
C ILE A 27 -2.67 -3.46 -6.22
N LEU A 28 -2.47 -3.97 -7.43
CA LEU A 28 -3.30 -5.05 -7.94
C LEU A 28 -3.17 -6.31 -7.08
N GLN A 29 -1.93 -6.67 -6.71
CA GLN A 29 -1.70 -7.85 -5.88
C GLN A 29 -2.25 -7.66 -4.47
N LEU A 30 -2.13 -6.45 -3.93
CA LEU A 30 -2.67 -6.16 -2.61
C LEU A 30 -4.19 -6.33 -2.60
N ASN A 31 -4.86 -5.83 -3.64
CA ASN A 31 -6.31 -5.96 -3.78
C ASN A 31 -6.73 -7.41 -3.97
N ARG A 32 -5.95 -8.15 -4.75
CA ARG A 32 -6.23 -9.56 -4.96
C ARG A 32 -6.18 -10.32 -3.64
N GLN A 33 -5.18 -10.03 -2.83
CA GLN A 33 -5.03 -10.64 -1.52
C GLN A 33 -6.18 -10.24 -0.60
N LEU A 34 -6.59 -8.97 -0.66
CA LEU A 34 -7.72 -8.48 0.13
C LEU A 34 -9.00 -9.26 -0.20
N VAL A 35 -9.27 -9.47 -1.49
CA VAL A 35 -10.47 -10.19 -1.91
C VAL A 35 -10.44 -11.64 -1.44
N PHE A 36 -9.29 -12.30 -1.54
CA PHE A 36 -9.18 -13.71 -1.19
C PHE A 36 -9.12 -13.94 0.31
N ASP A 37 -8.40 -13.08 1.03
CA ASP A 37 -8.11 -13.33 2.45
C ASP A 37 -8.98 -12.50 3.39
N GLY A 38 -9.57 -11.42 2.89
CA GLY A 38 -10.39 -10.53 3.69
C GLY A 38 -9.62 -9.51 4.50
N TRP A 39 -8.31 -9.63 4.56
CA TRP A 39 -7.43 -8.70 5.28
C TRP A 39 -6.07 -8.66 4.64
N VAL A 40 -5.55 -7.45 4.46
CA VAL A 40 -4.13 -7.25 4.09
C VAL A 40 -3.59 -6.15 4.99
N SER A 41 -2.34 -6.30 5.38
CA SER A 41 -1.70 -5.35 6.28
C SER A 41 -0.79 -4.39 5.52
N VAL A 42 -0.38 -3.33 6.21
CA VAL A 42 0.65 -2.43 5.69
C VAL A 42 1.96 -3.20 5.50
N ASP A 43 2.17 -4.24 6.31
CA ASP A 43 3.32 -5.12 6.17
C ASP A 43 3.32 -5.82 4.81
N ASP A 44 2.15 -6.30 4.37
CA ASP A 44 2.00 -6.90 3.04
C ASP A 44 2.29 -5.88 1.94
N LEU A 45 1.87 -4.64 2.14
CA LEU A 45 2.15 -3.56 1.22
C LEU A 45 3.66 -3.31 1.09
N CYS A 46 4.36 -3.31 2.22
CA CYS A 46 5.81 -3.11 2.21
C CYS A 46 6.51 -4.20 1.41
N GLU A 47 6.07 -5.44 1.56
CA GLU A 47 6.64 -6.55 0.79
C GLU A 47 6.42 -6.36 -0.71
N LEU A 48 5.21 -5.97 -1.09
CA LEU A 48 4.88 -5.78 -2.50
C LEU A 48 5.63 -4.61 -3.12
N LEU A 49 5.88 -3.57 -2.34
CA LEU A 49 6.65 -2.41 -2.80
C LEU A 49 8.15 -2.63 -2.67
N ALA A 50 8.57 -3.71 -2.02
CA ALA A 50 9.97 -4.04 -1.77
C ALA A 50 10.67 -2.94 -0.94
N ILE A 51 9.99 -2.49 0.11
CA ILE A 51 10.53 -1.48 1.03
C ILE A 51 10.57 -2.07 2.43
N PRO A 52 11.39 -1.49 3.32
CA PRO A 52 11.49 -1.99 4.69
C PRO A 52 10.16 -1.94 5.44
N HIS A 53 9.95 -2.92 6.30
CA HIS A 53 8.78 -2.95 7.16
C HIS A 53 8.94 -1.93 8.29
N ILE A 54 7.81 -1.40 8.76
CA ILE A 54 7.82 -0.48 9.90
C ILE A 54 7.14 -1.14 11.08
N ASP A 55 7.44 -0.64 12.29
CA ASP A 55 6.88 -1.21 13.51
C ASP A 55 5.36 -1.07 13.52
N GLY A 56 4.68 -2.15 13.86
CA GLY A 56 3.22 -2.14 13.96
C GLY A 56 2.49 -2.29 12.65
N ALA A 57 3.21 -2.39 11.54
CA ALA A 57 2.61 -2.45 10.21
C ALA A 57 1.72 -3.69 10.03
N GLU A 58 1.98 -4.75 10.78
CA GLU A 58 1.18 -5.96 10.67
C GLU A 58 -0.21 -5.80 11.31
N LEU A 59 -0.41 -4.77 12.12
CA LEU A 59 -1.68 -4.52 12.81
C LEU A 59 -2.52 -3.42 12.16
N ILE A 60 -2.05 -2.87 11.06
CA ILE A 60 -2.74 -1.80 10.33
C ILE A 60 -2.91 -2.26 8.90
N GLY A 61 -4.09 -2.07 8.35
CA GLY A 61 -4.32 -2.50 6.98
C GLY A 61 -5.74 -2.27 6.53
N TRP A 62 -6.18 -3.13 5.63
CA TRP A 62 -7.51 -3.01 5.03
C TRP A 62 -8.25 -4.32 5.21
N GLU A 63 -9.55 -4.21 5.46
CA GLU A 63 -10.38 -5.40 5.62
C GLU A 63 -11.58 -5.33 4.67
N SER A 64 -12.00 -6.49 4.20
CA SER A 64 -13.14 -6.61 3.31
C SER A 64 -14.08 -7.68 3.87
N PRO A 65 -15.40 -7.45 3.84
CA PRO A 65 -16.07 -6.29 3.25
C PRO A 65 -16.38 -5.16 4.25
N HIS A 66 -15.93 -5.27 5.50
CA HIS A 66 -16.41 -4.41 6.59
C HIS A 66 -15.98 -2.95 6.43
N SER A 67 -14.74 -2.69 6.02
CA SER A 67 -14.29 -1.31 5.87
C SER A 67 -14.14 -0.89 4.41
N CYS A 68 -13.88 -1.83 3.50
CA CYS A 68 -13.77 -1.49 2.09
C CYS A 68 -13.92 -2.75 1.24
N ALA A 69 -14.21 -2.55 -0.04
CA ALA A 69 -14.24 -3.64 -1.00
C ALA A 69 -12.99 -3.65 -1.87
N TRP A 70 -12.29 -2.52 -1.93
CA TRP A 70 -11.16 -2.36 -2.83
C TRP A 70 -10.28 -1.23 -2.30
N ILE A 71 -8.97 -1.38 -2.45
CA ILE A 71 -8.02 -0.36 -2.02
C ILE A 71 -7.68 0.53 -3.20
N ASP A 72 -8.00 1.81 -3.08
CA ASP A 72 -7.68 2.81 -4.08
C ASP A 72 -6.46 3.60 -3.67
N ALA A 73 -5.55 3.79 -4.61
CA ALA A 73 -4.37 4.60 -4.42
C ALA A 73 -4.04 5.30 -5.72
N HIS A 74 -3.39 6.44 -5.63
CA HIS A 74 -2.99 7.18 -6.84
C HIS A 74 -1.63 7.82 -6.62
N ILE A 75 -1.05 8.31 -7.72
CA ILE A 75 0.25 8.95 -7.71
C ILE A 75 0.06 10.45 -7.89
N GLU A 76 0.69 11.24 -7.02
CA GLU A 76 0.77 12.68 -7.16
C GLU A 76 2.24 13.05 -7.36
N ARG A 77 2.51 13.83 -8.38
CA ARG A 77 3.88 14.23 -8.66
C ARG A 77 4.18 15.56 -8.02
N THR A 78 5.35 15.66 -7.40
CA THR A 78 5.79 16.90 -6.78
C THR A 78 7.29 17.04 -6.99
N THR A 79 7.79 18.22 -6.66
CA THR A 79 9.22 18.49 -6.76
C THR A 79 9.70 18.95 -5.40
N THR A 80 10.80 18.35 -4.94
CA THR A 80 11.39 18.73 -3.66
C THR A 80 12.11 20.08 -3.80
N ASP A 81 12.52 20.64 -2.67
CA ASP A 81 13.26 21.89 -2.65
C ASP A 81 14.56 21.80 -3.44
N ASP A 82 15.12 20.59 -3.52
CA ASP A 82 16.35 20.33 -4.26
C ASP A 82 16.14 20.18 -5.77
N GLY A 83 14.88 20.23 -6.21
CA GLY A 83 14.59 20.07 -7.63
C GLY A 83 14.36 18.63 -8.06
N LEU A 84 14.25 17.69 -7.14
CA LEU A 84 13.99 16.29 -7.46
C LEU A 84 12.52 16.06 -7.68
N GLU A 85 12.20 15.35 -8.77
CA GLU A 85 10.82 14.91 -9.00
C GLU A 85 10.53 13.67 -8.20
N VAL A 86 9.40 13.69 -7.48
CA VAL A 86 8.97 12.58 -6.62
C VAL A 86 7.55 12.20 -6.98
N SER A 87 7.33 10.90 -7.10
CA SER A 87 5.99 10.33 -7.29
C SER A 87 5.49 9.90 -5.91
N VAL A 88 4.51 10.61 -5.39
CA VAL A 88 3.98 10.35 -4.04
C VAL A 88 2.80 9.41 -4.16
N ILE A 89 2.85 8.30 -3.43
CA ILE A 89 1.74 7.35 -3.38
C ILE A 89 0.77 7.83 -2.31
N VAL A 90 -0.46 8.10 -2.73
CA VAL A 90 -1.53 8.54 -1.84
C VAL A 90 -2.61 7.46 -1.81
N TYR A 91 -3.00 7.05 -0.60
CA TYR A 91 -4.00 6.01 -0.42
C TYR A 91 -5.35 6.64 -0.14
N ASP A 92 -6.25 6.51 -1.10
CA ASP A 92 -7.60 7.08 -0.98
C ASP A 92 -8.45 6.28 -0.01
N THR A 93 -8.18 4.98 0.07
CA THR A 93 -8.84 4.09 1.02
C THR A 93 -8.00 4.04 2.29
N LYS A 94 -8.54 4.56 3.38
CA LYS A 94 -7.79 4.63 4.63
C LYS A 94 -7.68 3.27 5.29
N PRO A 95 -6.53 2.93 5.85
CA PRO A 95 -6.38 1.67 6.58
C PRO A 95 -7.05 1.74 7.94
N VAL A 96 -7.28 0.58 8.51
CA VAL A 96 -7.88 0.43 9.85
C VAL A 96 -6.99 -0.46 10.70
N ASN A 97 -7.22 -0.43 12.01
CA ASN A 97 -6.52 -1.33 12.93
C ASN A 97 -7.11 -2.73 12.82
N TYR A 98 -6.24 -3.72 12.95
CA TYR A 98 -6.67 -5.12 12.95
C TYR A 98 -7.66 -5.37 14.09
N ASP A 99 -8.77 -6.02 13.77
CA ASP A 99 -9.80 -6.34 14.76
C ASP A 99 -10.00 -7.86 14.79
N PRO A 100 -9.53 -8.54 15.84
CA PRO A 100 -9.64 -10.00 15.89
C PRO A 100 -11.07 -10.49 16.05
N ASP A 101 -12.00 -9.59 16.42
CA ASP A 101 -13.40 -9.96 16.59
C ASP A 101 -14.19 -10.00 15.30
N LEU A 102 -13.62 -9.47 14.19
CA LEU A 102 -14.29 -9.51 12.91
C LEU A 102 -14.00 -10.80 12.18
N CYS A 103 -14.98 -11.21 11.35
CA CYS A 103 -14.83 -12.39 10.51
C CYS A 103 -14.26 -11.96 9.16
N TYR A 104 -13.06 -12.40 8.86
CA TYR A 104 -12.46 -12.18 7.55
C TYR A 104 -12.78 -13.35 6.64
N VAL A 105 -12.67 -13.10 5.32
CA VAL A 105 -13.10 -14.07 4.31
C VAL A 105 -12.49 -15.46 4.54
N ASN A 106 -11.21 -15.53 4.79
CA ASN A 106 -10.53 -16.81 5.02
C ASN A 106 -9.99 -16.93 6.44
N ALA A 107 -10.55 -16.16 7.35
CA ALA A 107 -10.11 -16.21 8.74
C ALA A 107 -10.60 -17.47 9.43
N LYS A 108 -9.88 -17.88 10.41
CA LYS A 108 -10.23 -19.05 11.22
C LYS A 108 -10.63 -18.62 12.60
#